data_b22e160024e766ff6fc16f90c0078b78
#
_entry.id   b22e160024e766ff6fc16f90c0078b78
#
_cell.length_a   1.000
_cell.length_b   1.000
_cell.length_c   1.000
_cell.angle_alpha   90.00
_cell.angle_beta   90.00
_cell.angle_gamma   90.00
#
_symmetry.space_group_name_H-M   'P 1'
#
loop_
_entity.id
_entity.type
_entity.pdbx_description
1 polymer ?
#
loop_
_entity_poly.entity_id
_entity_poly.type
_entity_poly.pdbx_seq_one_letter_code
_entity_poly.pdbx_strand_id
1 'polypeptide(L)'
;IWGEEQKKWFFRTIDASDATFKLVISPTPILGPDRENKHDNHANDAFSREGDEIRNFINQFQNIFICCGDRHWQYVTHWKGTSLWEFSCGPGSDVHAGGWDPDDMRPEHRFLRVKGGFLAGKVSRMGEGARLLFQHCDVEGNVVHEEMFEVRL
;
A
#
# COMPACT_ATOMS: atom_id res chain seq x y z
N ILE A 1 2.18 -13.09 11.57
CA ILE A 1 1.91 -13.56 10.20
C ILE A 1 3.21 -13.92 9.52
N TRP A 2 4.20 -13.04 9.54
CA TRP A 2 5.48 -13.29 8.89
C TRP A 2 6.38 -14.21 9.73
N GLY A 3 6.40 -14.03 11.05
CA GLY A 3 7.34 -14.68 11.96
C GLY A 3 8.74 -14.05 11.89
N GLU A 4 9.60 -14.49 12.81
CA GLU A 4 10.90 -13.86 13.04
C GLU A 4 11.88 -13.98 11.86
N GLU A 5 11.89 -15.10 11.15
CA GLU A 5 12.83 -15.32 10.05
C GLU A 5 12.51 -14.44 8.83
N GLN A 6 11.24 -14.38 8.42
CA GLN A 6 10.81 -13.57 7.30
C GLN A 6 10.96 -12.08 7.63
N LYS A 7 10.64 -11.66 8.86
CA LYS A 7 10.81 -10.29 9.32
C LYS A 7 12.28 -9.86 9.30
N LYS A 8 13.19 -10.69 9.80
CA LYS A 8 14.65 -10.43 9.75
C LYS A 8 15.18 -10.37 8.31
N TRP A 9 14.69 -11.26 7.44
CA TRP A 9 15.03 -11.23 6.03
C TRP A 9 14.56 -9.93 5.37
N PHE A 10 13.32 -9.52 5.61
CA PHE A 10 12.74 -8.31 5.08
C PHE A 10 13.53 -7.06 5.52
N PHE A 11 13.80 -6.90 6.81
CA PHE A 11 14.53 -5.76 7.34
C PHE A 11 15.93 -5.67 6.74
N ARG A 12 16.66 -6.76 6.71
CA ARG A 12 17.99 -6.80 6.10
C ARG A 12 17.96 -6.47 4.60
N THR A 13 16.95 -6.94 3.88
CA THR A 13 16.82 -6.72 2.43
C THR A 13 16.53 -5.26 2.12
N ILE A 14 15.65 -4.62 2.88
CA ILE A 14 15.33 -3.20 2.71
C ILE A 14 16.53 -2.33 3.09
N ASP A 15 17.18 -2.62 4.21
CA ASP A 15 18.35 -1.86 4.70
C ASP A 15 19.54 -1.92 3.73
N ALA A 16 19.79 -3.08 3.14
CA ALA A 16 20.87 -3.27 2.18
C ALA A 16 20.57 -2.74 0.77
N SER A 17 19.34 -2.32 0.50
CA SER A 17 18.94 -1.88 -0.85
C SER A 17 19.27 -0.41 -1.09
N ASP A 18 19.97 -0.11 -2.20
CA ASP A 18 20.24 1.22 -2.73
C ASP A 18 19.20 1.71 -3.76
N ALA A 19 18.11 0.94 -3.97
CA ALA A 19 17.07 1.30 -4.93
C ALA A 19 16.39 2.62 -4.55
N THR A 20 16.21 3.50 -5.55
CA THR A 20 15.55 4.82 -5.39
C THR A 20 14.12 4.69 -4.88
N PHE A 21 13.36 3.73 -5.42
CA PHE A 21 12.02 3.37 -4.94
C PHE A 21 12.00 1.90 -4.54
N LYS A 22 11.35 1.58 -3.43
CA LYS A 22 11.18 0.23 -2.92
C LYS A 22 9.69 -0.08 -2.83
N LEU A 23 9.27 -1.19 -3.43
CA LEU A 23 7.87 -1.63 -3.39
C LEU A 23 7.76 -2.90 -2.55
N VAL A 24 6.95 -2.84 -1.52
CA VAL A 24 6.60 -3.99 -0.67
C VAL A 24 5.28 -4.56 -1.19
N ILE A 25 5.34 -5.74 -1.81
CA ILE A 25 4.14 -6.44 -2.27
C ILE A 25 3.68 -7.35 -1.12
N SER A 26 2.55 -6.99 -0.53
CA SER A 26 1.94 -7.72 0.59
C SER A 26 0.64 -8.40 0.14
N PRO A 27 0.40 -9.67 0.52
CA PRO A 27 -0.89 -10.31 0.22
C PRO A 27 -2.06 -9.63 0.93
N THR A 28 -1.83 -9.00 2.09
CA THR A 28 -2.84 -8.36 2.94
C THR A 28 -2.39 -6.98 3.40
N PRO A 29 -3.30 -6.13 3.93
CA PRO A 29 -2.95 -4.80 4.47
C PRO A 29 -1.90 -4.83 5.59
N ILE A 30 -1.04 -3.81 5.59
CA ILE A 30 -0.08 -3.51 6.66
C ILE A 30 -0.46 -2.21 7.38
N LEU A 31 -0.97 -1.21 6.64
CA LEU A 31 -1.43 0.06 7.22
C LEU A 31 -2.93 0.08 7.46
N GLY A 32 -3.74 -0.41 6.53
CA GLY A 32 -5.19 -0.28 6.57
C GLY A 32 -5.68 1.15 6.31
N PRO A 33 -6.82 1.56 6.87
CA PRO A 33 -7.63 0.81 7.85
C PRO A 33 -8.32 -0.42 7.25
N ASP A 34 -8.67 -1.37 8.11
CA ASP A 34 -9.45 -2.54 7.75
C ASP A 34 -10.64 -2.73 8.70
N ARG A 35 -11.53 -3.66 8.35
CA ARG A 35 -12.72 -3.98 9.13
C ARG A 35 -12.33 -4.53 10.51
N GLU A 36 -12.99 -4.07 11.56
CA GLU A 36 -12.70 -4.45 12.95
C GLU A 36 -12.87 -5.96 13.23
N ASN A 37 -13.75 -6.63 12.46
CA ASN A 37 -14.00 -8.07 12.61
C ASN A 37 -12.99 -8.97 11.88
N LYS A 38 -11.94 -8.39 11.28
CA LYS A 38 -10.85 -9.14 10.64
C LYS A 38 -9.70 -9.37 11.60
N HIS A 39 -9.09 -10.54 11.49
CA HIS A 39 -7.98 -10.97 12.33
C HIS A 39 -6.92 -11.70 11.51
N ASP A 40 -6.66 -11.21 10.29
CA ASP A 40 -5.87 -11.91 9.27
C ASP A 40 -4.73 -11.07 8.66
N ASN A 41 -4.52 -9.85 9.15
CA ASN A 41 -3.51 -8.95 8.60
C ASN A 41 -2.88 -8.04 9.66
N HIS A 42 -1.83 -7.30 9.30
CA HIS A 42 -1.07 -6.44 10.22
C HIS A 42 -1.76 -5.12 10.55
N ALA A 43 -2.81 -4.75 9.81
CA ALA A 43 -3.56 -3.52 10.03
C ALA A 43 -4.60 -3.65 11.15
N ASN A 44 -4.85 -4.85 11.67
CA ASN A 44 -5.81 -5.08 12.75
C ASN A 44 -5.17 -5.63 14.03
N ASP A 45 -5.95 -5.60 15.12
CA ASP A 45 -5.45 -5.84 16.49
C ASP A 45 -4.79 -7.19 16.69
N ALA A 46 -5.24 -8.24 15.99
CA ALA A 46 -4.70 -9.60 16.16
C ALA A 46 -3.19 -9.69 15.86
N PHE A 47 -2.69 -8.83 14.97
CA PHE A 47 -1.28 -8.81 14.57
C PHE A 47 -0.66 -7.41 14.70
N SER A 48 -1.26 -6.53 15.51
CA SER A 48 -0.82 -5.15 15.69
C SER A 48 0.65 -5.04 16.10
N ARG A 49 1.12 -5.90 17.01
CA ARG A 49 2.51 -5.88 17.48
C ARG A 49 3.51 -6.11 16.33
N GLU A 50 3.32 -7.16 15.54
CA GLU A 50 4.18 -7.42 14.37
C GLU A 50 4.01 -6.33 13.32
N GLY A 51 2.78 -5.86 13.12
CA GLY A 51 2.46 -4.73 12.25
C GLY A 51 3.18 -3.45 12.66
N ASP A 52 3.20 -3.12 13.96
CA ASP A 52 3.92 -1.95 14.48
C ASP A 52 5.43 -2.05 14.28
N GLU A 53 6.02 -3.22 14.48
CA GLU A 53 7.44 -3.45 14.21
C GLU A 53 7.77 -3.20 12.73
N ILE A 54 6.94 -3.69 11.81
CA ILE A 54 7.10 -3.51 10.36
C ILE A 54 6.89 -2.03 9.98
N ARG A 55 5.83 -1.40 10.44
CA ARG A 55 5.51 0.02 10.17
C ARG A 55 6.60 0.95 10.69
N ASN A 56 7.05 0.74 11.93
CA ASN A 56 8.12 1.54 12.52
C ASN A 56 9.44 1.37 11.76
N PHE A 57 9.74 0.19 11.26
CA PHE A 57 10.91 -0.04 10.42
C PHE A 57 10.79 0.68 9.08
N ILE A 58 9.70 0.48 8.34
CA ILE A 58 9.47 1.12 7.04
C ILE A 58 9.50 2.65 7.15
N ASN A 59 8.94 3.20 8.23
CA ASN A 59 8.88 4.66 8.45
C ASN A 59 10.26 5.35 8.62
N GLN A 60 11.33 4.59 8.80
CA GLN A 60 12.69 5.14 8.85
C GLN A 60 13.25 5.48 7.47
N PHE A 61 12.60 4.99 6.41
CA PHE A 61 13.04 5.16 5.04
C PHE A 61 12.09 6.09 4.28
N GLN A 62 12.63 6.79 3.29
CA GLN A 62 11.85 7.47 2.28
C GLN A 62 11.66 6.55 1.07
N ASN A 63 10.62 6.81 0.27
CA ASN A 63 10.41 6.14 -1.01
C ASN A 63 10.18 4.62 -0.92
N ILE A 64 9.59 4.15 0.18
CA ILE A 64 9.05 2.80 0.34
C ILE A 64 7.53 2.87 0.28
N PHE A 65 6.93 2.02 -0.55
CA PHE A 65 5.49 1.99 -0.78
C PHE A 65 4.98 0.56 -0.63
N ILE A 66 3.85 0.41 0.05
CA ILE A 66 3.19 -0.89 0.25
C ILE A 66 2.10 -1.01 -0.80
N CYS A 67 2.10 -2.12 -1.55
CA CYS A 67 1.00 -2.51 -2.44
C CYS A 67 0.38 -3.77 -1.87
N CYS A 68 -0.91 -3.75 -1.55
CA CYS A 68 -1.58 -4.90 -0.95
C CYS A 68 -2.75 -5.42 -1.78
N GLY A 69 -3.04 -6.70 -1.59
CA GLY A 69 -4.19 -7.41 -2.14
C GLY A 69 -5.24 -7.74 -1.08
N ASP A 70 -6.01 -8.80 -1.33
CA ASP A 70 -7.05 -9.41 -0.47
C ASP A 70 -8.27 -8.52 -0.18
N ARG A 71 -8.15 -7.22 -0.18
CA ARG A 71 -9.30 -6.33 0.02
C ARG A 71 -10.04 -6.12 -1.29
N HIS A 72 -11.36 -6.28 -1.24
CA HIS A 72 -12.23 -6.21 -2.40
C HIS A 72 -12.66 -4.77 -2.73
N TRP A 73 -11.79 -3.80 -2.41
CA TRP A 73 -11.94 -2.37 -2.75
C TRP A 73 -10.58 -1.73 -2.97
N GLN A 74 -10.57 -0.69 -3.78
CA GLN A 74 -9.37 0.11 -4.04
C GLN A 74 -9.26 1.22 -2.99
N TYR A 75 -8.06 1.45 -2.48
CA TYR A 75 -7.78 2.61 -1.62
C TYR A 75 -6.31 3.03 -1.70
N VAL A 76 -6.08 4.28 -1.29
CA VAL A 76 -4.75 4.79 -0.91
C VAL A 76 -4.82 5.26 0.53
N THR A 77 -3.91 4.76 1.34
CA THR A 77 -3.71 5.19 2.73
C THR A 77 -2.38 5.91 2.86
N HIS A 78 -2.40 7.04 3.57
CA HIS A 78 -1.20 7.75 4.00
C HIS A 78 -1.36 8.18 5.46
N TRP A 79 -0.47 7.71 6.33
CA TRP A 79 -0.45 8.15 7.72
C TRP A 79 0.24 9.52 7.81
N LYS A 80 -0.57 10.53 8.12
CA LYS A 80 -0.12 11.93 8.17
C LYS A 80 1.07 12.13 9.11
N GLY A 81 2.11 12.81 8.61
CA GLY A 81 3.34 13.05 9.36
C GLY A 81 4.34 11.89 9.34
N THR A 82 4.10 10.87 8.53
CA THR A 82 4.99 9.73 8.32
C THR A 82 5.36 9.57 6.85
N SER A 83 6.28 8.64 6.56
CA SER A 83 6.59 8.21 5.19
C SER A 83 5.74 7.00 4.73
N LEU A 84 4.73 6.61 5.50
CA LEU A 84 3.96 5.38 5.27
C LEU A 84 2.85 5.58 4.24
N TRP A 85 2.92 4.83 3.15
CA TRP A 85 1.95 4.78 2.08
C TRP A 85 1.55 3.33 1.76
N GLU A 86 0.25 3.09 1.61
CA GLU A 86 -0.28 1.80 1.18
C GLU A 86 -1.32 1.98 0.07
N PHE A 87 -1.24 1.10 -0.93
CA PHE A 87 -2.09 1.07 -2.10
C PHE A 87 -2.76 -0.30 -2.21
N SER A 88 -4.08 -0.37 -2.05
CA SER A 88 -4.86 -1.59 -2.30
C SER A 88 -5.25 -1.66 -3.76
N CYS A 89 -4.92 -2.77 -4.42
CA CYS A 89 -5.25 -2.97 -5.85
C CYS A 89 -6.76 -3.08 -6.09
N GLY A 90 -7.53 -3.54 -5.09
CA GLY A 90 -8.90 -3.96 -5.28
C GLY A 90 -9.03 -5.29 -6.04
N PRO A 91 -10.25 -5.78 -6.29
CA PRO A 91 -10.51 -6.99 -7.07
C PRO A 91 -10.44 -6.67 -8.57
N GLY A 92 -10.02 -7.63 -9.40
CA GLY A 92 -9.99 -7.48 -10.87
C GLY A 92 -11.36 -7.46 -11.56
N SER A 93 -12.44 -7.40 -10.79
CA SER A 93 -13.82 -7.47 -11.29
C SER A 93 -14.80 -6.76 -10.36
N ASP A 94 -15.75 -6.03 -10.92
CA ASP A 94 -16.83 -5.38 -10.16
C ASP A 94 -17.73 -6.38 -9.39
N VAL A 95 -17.85 -7.60 -9.90
CA VAL A 95 -18.64 -8.67 -9.24
C VAL A 95 -18.07 -9.03 -7.86
N HIS A 96 -16.76 -8.90 -7.67
CA HIS A 96 -16.10 -9.19 -6.40
C HIS A 96 -15.87 -7.94 -5.54
N ALA A 97 -16.26 -6.76 -6.01
CA ALA A 97 -16.11 -5.54 -5.22
C ALA A 97 -17.11 -5.50 -4.06
N GLY A 98 -16.63 -5.09 -2.88
CA GLY A 98 -17.48 -5.01 -1.69
C GLY A 98 -16.70 -5.15 -0.39
N GLY A 99 -17.41 -5.18 0.71
CA GLY A 99 -16.84 -5.43 2.05
C GLY A 99 -16.35 -4.17 2.78
N TRP A 100 -16.47 -3.00 2.17
CA TRP A 100 -16.29 -1.68 2.80
C TRP A 100 -17.46 -0.78 2.39
N ASP A 101 -17.87 0.13 3.26
CA ASP A 101 -18.85 1.16 2.92
C ASP A 101 -18.18 2.22 2.03
N PRO A 102 -18.67 2.48 0.81
CA PRO A 102 -18.07 3.48 -0.08
C PRO A 102 -18.10 4.92 0.49
N ASP A 103 -18.98 5.19 1.45
CA ASP A 103 -19.09 6.47 2.12
C ASP A 103 -18.25 6.56 3.41
N ASP A 104 -17.67 5.45 3.88
CA ASP A 104 -16.81 5.41 5.06
C ASP A 104 -15.34 5.78 4.71
N MET A 105 -15.13 7.03 4.38
CA MET A 105 -13.80 7.60 4.14
C MET A 105 -13.12 7.94 5.46
N ARG A 106 -12.16 7.12 5.88
CA ARG A 106 -11.40 7.35 7.12
C ARG A 106 -10.36 8.47 6.94
N PRO A 107 -9.88 9.11 8.03
CA PRO A 107 -8.89 10.19 7.96
C PRO A 107 -7.58 9.82 7.26
N GLU A 108 -7.19 8.55 7.29
CA GLU A 108 -6.00 8.01 6.65
C GLU A 108 -6.16 7.81 5.14
N HIS A 109 -7.40 7.68 4.66
CA HIS A 109 -7.67 7.50 3.23
C HIS A 109 -7.43 8.78 2.45
N ARG A 110 -6.62 8.68 1.41
CA ARG A 110 -6.49 9.69 0.37
C ARG A 110 -7.40 9.38 -0.83
N PHE A 111 -7.71 8.11 -0.99
CA PHE A 111 -8.60 7.60 -2.03
C PHE A 111 -9.31 6.36 -1.51
N LEU A 112 -10.59 6.22 -1.86
CA LEU A 112 -11.42 5.05 -1.57
C LEU A 112 -12.37 4.83 -2.74
N ARG A 113 -12.43 3.58 -3.24
CA ARG A 113 -13.37 3.18 -4.30
C ARG A 113 -13.73 1.70 -4.14
N VAL A 114 -15.00 1.45 -3.87
CA VAL A 114 -15.53 0.08 -3.69
C VAL A 114 -16.03 -0.44 -5.03
N LYS A 115 -15.12 -0.66 -5.95
CA LYS A 115 -15.30 -1.15 -7.31
C LYS A 115 -14.11 -2.01 -7.73
N GLY A 116 -14.27 -2.81 -8.77
CA GLY A 116 -13.21 -3.56 -9.41
C GLY A 116 -12.23 -2.68 -10.18
N GLY A 117 -11.04 -3.21 -10.41
CA GLY A 117 -10.00 -2.54 -11.15
C GLY A 117 -8.61 -3.13 -10.84
N PHE A 118 -7.58 -2.34 -11.06
CA PHE A 118 -6.20 -2.74 -10.80
C PHE A 118 -5.33 -1.53 -10.45
N LEU A 119 -4.15 -1.80 -9.89
CA LEU A 119 -3.12 -0.81 -9.62
C LEU A 119 -1.99 -0.95 -10.64
N ALA A 120 -1.64 0.14 -11.31
CA ALA A 120 -0.46 0.23 -12.17
C ALA A 120 0.60 1.10 -11.53
N GLY A 121 1.87 0.69 -11.62
CA GLY A 121 3.03 1.47 -11.18
C GLY A 121 3.98 1.71 -12.35
N LYS A 122 4.42 2.96 -12.53
CA LYS A 122 5.37 3.34 -13.58
C LYS A 122 6.52 4.14 -13.02
N VAL A 123 7.74 3.63 -13.19
CA VAL A 123 8.96 4.38 -12.86
C VAL A 123 9.54 4.99 -14.15
N SER A 124 9.97 6.24 -14.08
CA SER A 124 10.63 6.94 -15.18
C SER A 124 11.78 7.81 -14.68
N ARG A 125 12.83 7.96 -15.50
CA ARG A 125 13.89 8.95 -15.26
C ARG A 125 13.43 10.34 -15.64
N MET A 126 13.89 11.35 -14.89
CA MET A 126 13.57 12.75 -15.09
C MET A 126 14.82 13.62 -14.86
N GLY A 127 15.64 13.78 -15.92
CA GLY A 127 16.91 14.48 -15.78
C GLY A 127 17.80 13.81 -14.72
N GLU A 128 18.17 14.53 -13.66
CA GLU A 128 18.93 14.03 -12.50
C GLU A 128 18.02 13.45 -11.40
N GLY A 129 16.88 12.91 -11.76
CA GLY A 129 15.93 12.37 -10.80
C GLY A 129 15.14 11.19 -11.33
N ALA A 130 14.23 10.71 -10.52
CA ALA A 130 13.30 9.64 -10.86
C ALA A 130 11.89 9.96 -10.38
N ARG A 131 10.89 9.48 -11.12
CA ARG A 131 9.48 9.58 -10.80
C ARG A 131 8.87 8.20 -10.70
N LEU A 132 8.07 7.97 -9.65
CA LEU A 132 7.16 6.85 -9.53
C LEU A 132 5.73 7.38 -9.60
N LEU A 133 4.93 6.84 -10.51
CA LEU A 133 3.52 7.14 -10.67
C LEU A 133 2.73 5.86 -10.36
N PHE A 134 1.82 5.94 -9.39
CA PHE A 134 0.79 4.94 -9.16
C PHE A 134 -0.53 5.40 -9.77
N GLN A 135 -1.22 4.51 -10.47
CA GLN A 135 -2.51 4.74 -11.08
C GLN A 135 -3.48 3.63 -10.68
N HIS A 136 -4.55 3.96 -9.97
CA HIS A 136 -5.70 3.08 -9.87
C HIS A 136 -6.50 3.20 -11.15
N CYS A 137 -6.78 2.07 -11.75
CA CYS A 137 -7.61 1.96 -12.95
C CYS A 137 -8.89 1.19 -12.63
N ASP A 138 -9.97 1.49 -13.36
CA ASP A 138 -11.17 0.69 -13.35
C ASP A 138 -11.00 -0.61 -14.18
N VAL A 139 -12.05 -1.41 -14.30
CA VAL A 139 -12.01 -2.67 -15.06
C VAL A 139 -11.89 -2.46 -16.59
N GLU A 140 -12.22 -1.28 -17.08
CA GLU A 140 -12.05 -0.87 -18.48
C GLU A 140 -10.66 -0.27 -18.76
N GLY A 141 -9.85 -0.04 -17.73
CA GLY A 141 -8.52 0.54 -17.84
C GLY A 141 -8.48 2.07 -17.78
N ASN A 142 -9.59 2.74 -17.46
CA ASN A 142 -9.57 4.18 -17.24
C ASN A 142 -8.94 4.51 -15.90
N VAL A 143 -8.09 5.54 -15.86
CA VAL A 143 -7.49 6.00 -14.63
C VAL A 143 -8.54 6.71 -13.77
N VAL A 144 -8.70 6.27 -12.53
CA VAL A 144 -9.67 6.82 -11.56
C VAL A 144 -9.00 7.55 -10.41
N HIS A 145 -7.72 7.31 -10.17
CA HIS A 145 -6.90 8.04 -9.18
C HIS A 145 -5.42 7.88 -9.48
N GLU A 146 -4.63 8.92 -9.14
CA GLU A 146 -3.17 8.93 -9.30
C GLU A 146 -2.48 9.48 -8.06
N GLU A 147 -1.32 8.88 -7.73
CA GLU A 147 -0.34 9.44 -6.78
C GLU A 147 1.04 9.43 -7.44
N MET A 148 1.76 10.55 -7.32
CA MET A 148 3.05 10.74 -7.96
C MET A 148 4.12 11.11 -6.94
N PHE A 149 5.28 10.47 -7.04
CA PHE A 149 6.43 10.69 -6.16
C PHE A 149 7.67 10.97 -6.99
N GLU A 150 8.42 12.00 -6.62
CA GLU A 150 9.64 12.40 -7.31
C GLU A 150 10.82 12.45 -6.34
N VAL A 151 11.96 12.00 -6.83
CA VAL A 151 13.24 12.04 -6.10
C VAL A 151 14.29 12.67 -6.97
N ARG A 152 15.07 13.59 -6.42
CA ARG A 152 16.33 14.04 -7.03
C ARG A 152 17.43 13.06 -6.62
N LEU A 153 18.22 12.61 -7.59
CA LEU A 153 19.33 11.68 -7.40
C LEU A 153 20.65 12.43 -7.23
#